data_294584bbaa7228f1c8212ff6191cb3e3
#
_entry.id   294584bbaa7228f1c8212ff6191cb3e3
#
_cell.length_a   1.000
_cell.length_b   1.000
_cell.length_c   1.000
_cell.angle_alpha   90.00
_cell.angle_beta   90.00
_cell.angle_gamma   90.00
#
_symmetry.space_group_name_H-M   'P 1'
#
loop_
_entity.id
_entity.type
_entity.pdbx_description
1 polymer ?
#
loop_
_entity_poly.entity_id
_entity_poly.type
_entity_poly.pdbx_seq_one_letter_code
_entity_poly.pdbx_strand_id
1 'polypeptide(L)'
;AACKLVIHAGDFVAPFAARELENLGCPLKAVFGNCDGEKQGLEKALQPFGEIKKAPLMLNHQGLRFLIMHIAAKLDVHLASEKFDVIIFAHTHKPELRKEKKTLLINPGETGGWLSGKSTVALLDPKTLSAKIIFLE
;
A
#
# COMPACT_ATOMS: atom_id res chain seq x y z
N ALA A 1 -18.49 -6.93 2.27
CA ALA A 1 -17.68 -7.27 3.44
C ALA A 1 -16.77 -6.10 3.81
N ALA A 2 -16.63 -5.84 5.10
CA ALA A 2 -15.79 -4.77 5.58
C ALA A 2 -14.31 -5.09 5.37
N CYS A 3 -13.53 -4.09 5.00
CA CYS A 3 -12.08 -4.18 4.92
C CYS A 3 -11.49 -4.40 6.33
N LYS A 4 -10.51 -5.27 6.45
CA LYS A 4 -9.87 -5.58 7.75
C LYS A 4 -8.60 -4.79 7.96
N LEU A 5 -7.98 -4.33 6.89
CA LEU A 5 -6.73 -3.58 6.91
C LEU A 5 -6.63 -2.74 5.65
N VAL A 6 -6.21 -1.50 5.80
CA VAL A 6 -5.84 -0.64 4.68
C VAL A 6 -4.33 -0.49 4.67
N ILE A 7 -3.73 -0.66 3.49
CA ILE A 7 -2.30 -0.45 3.28
C ILE A 7 -2.13 0.72 2.32
N HIS A 8 -1.31 1.69 2.71
CA HIS A 8 -1.01 2.86 1.88
C HIS A 8 0.49 2.89 1.61
N ALA A 9 0.84 2.86 0.34
CA ALA A 9 2.23 2.70 -0.08
C ALA A 9 2.99 4.03 -0.25
N GLY A 10 2.53 5.10 0.39
CA GLY A 10 3.24 6.38 0.42
C GLY A 10 2.69 7.46 -0.49
N ASP A 11 3.30 8.64 -0.38
CA ASP A 11 2.90 9.86 -1.07
C ASP A 11 1.50 10.36 -0.66
N PHE A 12 1.31 10.54 0.65
CA PHE A 12 0.17 11.31 1.18
C PHE A 12 0.28 12.77 0.82
N VAL A 13 1.49 13.25 0.70
CA VAL A 13 1.88 14.62 0.40
C VAL A 13 1.67 15.56 1.58
N ALA A 14 0.54 15.50 2.26
CA ALA A 14 0.26 16.38 3.41
C ALA A 14 -0.61 15.68 4.46
N PRO A 15 -0.51 16.11 5.74
CA PRO A 15 -1.31 15.54 6.82
C PRO A 15 -2.83 15.61 6.61
N PHE A 16 -3.34 16.65 5.95
CA PHE A 16 -4.78 16.76 5.70
C PHE A 16 -5.29 15.65 4.77
N ALA A 17 -4.46 15.19 3.83
CA ALA A 17 -4.82 14.07 2.96
C ALA A 17 -4.93 12.76 3.76
N ALA A 18 -4.03 12.55 4.72
CA ALA A 18 -4.08 11.39 5.61
C ALA A 18 -5.35 11.36 6.46
N ARG A 19 -5.83 12.51 6.89
CA ARG A 19 -7.06 12.62 7.71
C ARG A 19 -8.31 12.16 6.96
N GLU A 20 -8.32 12.24 5.65
CA GLU A 20 -9.45 11.76 4.85
C GLU A 20 -9.66 10.25 5.00
N LEU A 21 -8.66 9.52 5.49
CA LEU A 21 -8.73 8.09 5.72
C LEU A 21 -9.21 7.72 7.14
N GLU A 22 -9.50 8.71 7.97
CA GLU A 22 -9.88 8.52 9.37
C GLU A 22 -11.11 7.64 9.56
N ASN A 23 -12.06 7.72 8.65
CA ASN A 23 -13.36 7.05 8.77
C ASN A 23 -13.45 5.72 8.04
N LEU A 24 -12.33 5.10 7.69
CA LEU A 24 -12.35 3.81 6.99
C LEU A 24 -12.85 2.64 7.85
N GLY A 25 -12.84 2.79 9.17
CA GLY A 25 -13.36 1.78 10.09
C GLY A 25 -12.47 0.57 10.27
N CYS A 26 -11.22 0.63 9.82
CA CYS A 26 -10.23 -0.43 10.01
C CYS A 26 -8.84 0.16 10.15
N PRO A 27 -7.88 -0.59 10.74
CA PRO A 27 -6.51 -0.10 10.89
C PRO A 27 -5.84 0.21 9.55
N LEU A 28 -4.95 1.19 9.57
CA LEU A 28 -4.15 1.58 8.42
C LEU A 28 -2.66 1.37 8.72
N LYS A 29 -1.96 0.76 7.78
CA LYS A 29 -0.51 0.61 7.79
C LYS A 29 0.05 1.30 6.56
N ALA A 30 1.03 2.16 6.75
CA ALA A 30 1.58 2.96 5.65
C ALA A 30 3.09 3.05 5.70
N VAL A 31 3.66 3.38 4.55
CA VAL A 31 5.06 3.77 4.44
C VAL A 31 5.15 5.19 3.90
N PHE A 32 6.25 5.86 4.18
CA PHE A 32 6.55 7.16 3.59
C PHE A 32 6.93 7.00 2.12
N GLY A 33 6.42 7.89 1.28
CA GLY A 33 6.85 8.03 -0.10
C GLY A 33 7.84 9.17 -0.27
N ASN A 34 8.33 9.36 -1.48
CA ASN A 34 9.31 10.40 -1.77
C ASN A 34 8.73 11.83 -1.70
N CYS A 35 7.40 11.99 -1.78
CA CYS A 35 6.74 13.28 -1.65
C CYS A 35 6.22 13.57 -0.24
N ASP A 36 6.56 12.73 0.75
CA ASP A 36 6.11 12.89 2.13
C ASP A 36 7.14 13.67 2.94
N GLY A 37 7.07 15.00 2.88
CA GLY A 37 7.99 15.90 3.57
C GLY A 37 7.66 16.12 5.04
N GLU A 38 6.37 16.22 5.38
CA GLU A 38 5.92 16.46 6.76
C GLU A 38 5.72 15.18 7.55
N LYS A 39 6.81 14.49 7.84
CA LYS A 39 6.75 13.15 8.45
C LYS A 39 6.10 13.14 9.84
N GLN A 40 6.47 14.09 10.69
CA GLN A 40 5.88 14.18 12.03
C GLN A 40 4.39 14.50 11.98
N GLY A 41 3.98 15.38 11.09
CA GLY A 41 2.57 15.70 10.89
C GLY A 41 1.77 14.52 10.39
N LEU A 42 2.34 13.71 9.50
CA LEU A 42 1.72 12.48 9.02
C LEU A 42 1.59 11.43 10.12
N GLU A 43 2.62 11.24 10.92
CA GLU A 43 2.59 10.32 12.06
C GLU A 43 1.47 10.71 13.03
N LYS A 44 1.36 11.97 13.37
CA LYS A 44 0.30 12.47 14.26
C LYS A 44 -1.07 12.31 13.65
N ALA A 45 -1.24 12.61 12.37
CA ALA A 45 -2.53 12.51 11.70
C ALA A 45 -3.03 11.07 11.63
N LEU A 46 -2.15 10.11 11.44
CA LEU A 46 -2.48 8.69 11.32
C LEU A 46 -2.59 7.96 12.65
N GLN A 47 -1.95 8.47 13.71
CA GLN A 47 -1.87 7.81 15.02
C GLN A 47 -3.22 7.29 15.56
N PRO A 48 -4.34 8.03 15.47
CA PRO A 48 -5.61 7.55 16.00
C PRO A 48 -6.15 6.29 15.33
N PHE A 49 -5.74 6.00 14.10
CA PHE A 49 -6.30 4.88 13.33
C PHE A 49 -5.27 4.03 12.59
N GLY A 50 -3.97 4.33 12.74
CA GLY A 50 -2.94 3.56 12.04
C GLY A 50 -1.53 3.97 12.39
N GLU A 51 -0.61 3.58 11.54
CA GLU A 51 0.80 3.96 11.67
C GLU A 51 1.44 4.15 10.30
N ILE A 52 2.49 4.95 10.26
CA ILE A 52 3.31 5.17 9.08
C ILE A 52 4.77 4.99 9.47
N LYS A 53 5.52 4.27 8.65
CA LYS A 53 6.93 3.97 8.90
C LYS A 53 7.77 4.18 7.65
N LYS A 54 9.07 4.26 7.83
CA LYS A 54 10.01 4.28 6.72
C LYS A 54 9.95 2.95 5.96
N ALA A 55 9.92 3.01 4.63
CA ALA A 55 9.97 1.83 3.79
C ALA A 55 11.38 1.19 3.82
N PRO A 56 11.51 -0.12 3.65
CA PRO A 56 10.43 -1.09 3.50
C PRO A 56 9.80 -1.46 4.85
N LEU A 57 8.52 -1.78 4.81
CA LEU A 57 7.78 -2.26 5.98
C LEU A 57 7.40 -3.73 5.75
N MET A 58 7.75 -4.57 6.70
CA MET A 58 7.34 -5.97 6.71
C MET A 58 6.24 -6.15 7.75
N LEU A 59 5.17 -6.82 7.38
CA LEU A 59 4.10 -7.15 8.32
C LEU A 59 3.47 -8.49 7.98
N ASN A 60 2.86 -9.10 8.99
CA ASN A 60 2.07 -10.31 8.84
C ASN A 60 0.60 -9.97 9.09
N HIS A 61 -0.28 -10.43 8.21
CA HIS A 61 -1.70 -10.22 8.34
C HIS A 61 -2.45 -11.43 7.80
N GLN A 62 -3.33 -12.01 8.63
CA GLN A 62 -4.12 -13.19 8.27
C GLN A 62 -3.29 -14.33 7.66
N GLY A 63 -2.12 -14.59 8.25
CA GLY A 63 -1.22 -15.65 7.81
C GLY A 63 -0.37 -15.33 6.61
N LEU A 64 -0.50 -14.16 6.01
CA LEU A 64 0.31 -13.73 4.88
C LEU A 64 1.44 -12.81 5.31
N ARG A 65 2.57 -12.95 4.65
CA ARG A 65 3.77 -12.11 4.86
C ARG A 65 3.81 -11.04 3.79
N PHE A 66 3.77 -9.78 4.22
CA PHE A 66 3.75 -8.61 3.34
C PHE A 66 5.07 -7.87 3.38
N LEU A 67 5.51 -7.41 2.22
CA LEU A 67 6.55 -6.40 2.08
C LEU A 67 5.92 -5.18 1.41
N ILE A 68 6.05 -4.01 2.04
CA ILE A 68 5.47 -2.77 1.54
C ILE A 68 6.59 -1.78 1.26
N MET A 69 6.65 -1.29 0.04
CA MET A 69 7.62 -0.29 -0.41
C MET A 69 6.89 0.84 -1.12
N HIS A 70 7.50 2.01 -1.18
CA HIS A 70 6.99 3.06 -2.07
C HIS A 70 7.54 2.86 -3.47
N ILE A 71 8.86 2.82 -3.60
CA ILE A 71 9.54 2.56 -4.86
C ILE A 71 9.97 1.10 -4.87
N ALA A 72 9.65 0.38 -5.94
CA ALA A 72 10.06 -1.01 -6.09
C ALA A 72 11.59 -1.09 -6.18
N ALA A 73 12.20 -1.68 -5.16
CA ALA A 73 13.63 -1.82 -5.09
C ALA A 73 14.00 -3.28 -4.83
N LYS A 74 15.00 -3.77 -5.54
CA LYS A 74 15.52 -5.15 -5.38
C LYS A 74 14.41 -6.21 -5.46
N LEU A 75 13.46 -6.01 -6.36
CA LEU A 75 12.31 -6.92 -6.51
C LEU A 75 12.75 -8.35 -6.81
N ASP A 76 13.73 -8.52 -7.68
CA ASP A 76 14.29 -9.83 -8.03
C ASP A 76 14.86 -10.56 -6.81
N VAL A 77 15.56 -9.83 -5.92
CA VAL A 77 16.12 -10.38 -4.69
C VAL A 77 15.00 -10.81 -3.74
N HIS A 78 13.99 -9.95 -3.56
CA HIS A 78 12.86 -10.26 -2.69
C HIS A 78 12.05 -11.44 -3.21
N LEU A 79 11.84 -11.53 -4.51
CA LEU A 79 11.15 -12.65 -5.13
C LEU A 79 11.92 -13.95 -4.99
N ALA A 80 13.24 -13.91 -5.21
CA ALA A 80 14.09 -15.08 -5.09
C ALA A 80 14.16 -15.61 -3.65
N SER A 81 14.01 -14.72 -2.67
CA SER A 81 14.04 -15.10 -1.25
C SER A 81 12.87 -15.98 -0.82
N GLU A 82 11.74 -15.88 -1.52
CA GLU A 82 10.47 -16.55 -1.19
C GLU A 82 9.96 -16.25 0.23
N LYS A 83 10.38 -15.11 0.80
CA LYS A 83 10.00 -14.70 2.16
C LYS A 83 8.64 -14.01 2.23
N PHE A 84 8.12 -13.54 1.10
CA PHE A 84 6.90 -12.73 1.07
C PHE A 84 5.83 -13.38 0.21
N ASP A 85 4.61 -13.34 0.70
CA ASP A 85 3.44 -13.81 -0.05
C ASP A 85 2.88 -12.69 -0.92
N VAL A 86 3.00 -11.43 -0.44
CA VAL A 86 2.52 -10.24 -1.13
C VAL A 86 3.58 -9.15 -1.04
N ILE A 87 3.91 -8.55 -2.17
CA ILE A 87 4.76 -7.36 -2.24
C ILE A 87 3.94 -6.22 -2.82
N ILE A 88 3.84 -5.12 -2.08
CA ILE A 88 3.09 -3.92 -2.47
C ILE A 88 4.07 -2.79 -2.72
N PHE A 89 3.94 -2.13 -3.85
CA PHE A 89 4.76 -0.98 -4.21
C PHE A 89 3.90 0.05 -4.95
N ALA A 90 4.46 1.23 -5.17
CA ALA A 90 3.74 2.36 -5.75
C ALA A 90 4.65 3.16 -6.70
N HIS A 91 4.65 4.47 -6.58
CA HIS A 91 5.51 5.45 -7.25
C HIS A 91 5.27 5.63 -8.75
N THR A 92 5.05 4.56 -9.51
CA THR A 92 4.84 4.65 -10.97
C THR A 92 3.47 5.21 -11.35
N HIS A 93 2.53 5.24 -10.41
CA HIS A 93 1.14 5.64 -10.61
C HIS A 93 0.36 4.73 -11.56
N LYS A 94 0.93 3.59 -11.93
CA LYS A 94 0.31 2.62 -12.85
C LYS A 94 -0.11 1.38 -12.08
N PRO A 95 -1.39 0.99 -12.14
CA PRO A 95 -1.82 -0.23 -11.49
C PRO A 95 -1.16 -1.45 -12.13
N GLU A 96 -0.74 -2.38 -11.28
CA GLU A 96 -0.09 -3.60 -11.71
C GLU A 96 -0.49 -4.74 -10.78
N LEU A 97 -0.92 -5.86 -11.38
CA LEU A 97 -1.15 -7.10 -10.66
C LEU A 97 -0.49 -8.22 -11.43
N ARG A 98 0.42 -8.93 -10.78
CA ARG A 98 1.02 -10.12 -11.37
C ARG A 98 1.51 -11.07 -10.30
N LYS A 99 1.54 -12.34 -10.62
CA LYS A 99 2.06 -13.36 -9.75
C LYS A 99 3.40 -13.85 -10.30
N GLU A 100 4.43 -13.74 -9.49
CA GLU A 100 5.77 -14.22 -9.80
C GLU A 100 6.11 -15.32 -8.80
N LYS A 101 6.32 -16.56 -9.31
CA LYS A 101 6.49 -17.73 -8.45
C LYS A 101 5.30 -17.84 -7.48
N LYS A 102 5.52 -17.73 -6.17
CA LYS A 102 4.46 -17.82 -5.15
C LYS A 102 4.08 -16.45 -4.59
N THR A 103 4.65 -15.37 -5.12
CA THR A 103 4.46 -14.02 -4.60
C THR A 103 3.51 -13.23 -5.49
N LEU A 104 2.52 -12.60 -4.89
CA LEU A 104 1.63 -11.67 -5.57
C LEU A 104 2.22 -10.27 -5.50
N LEU A 105 2.45 -9.64 -6.66
CA LEU A 105 2.93 -8.28 -6.78
C LEU A 105 1.75 -7.35 -7.05
N ILE A 106 1.63 -6.29 -6.24
CA ILE A 106 0.53 -5.33 -6.34
C ILE A 106 1.08 -3.91 -6.39
N ASN A 107 0.73 -3.18 -7.43
CA ASN A 107 0.76 -1.73 -7.42
C ASN A 107 -0.69 -1.27 -7.59
N PRO A 108 -1.28 -0.61 -6.58
CA PRO A 108 -2.70 -0.23 -6.66
C PRO A 108 -2.97 0.92 -7.63
N GLY A 109 -1.93 1.53 -8.17
CA GLY A 109 -2.06 2.72 -9.01
C GLY A 109 -2.18 3.98 -8.18
N GLU A 110 -2.81 4.98 -8.74
CA GLU A 110 -2.92 6.31 -8.18
C GLU A 110 -4.36 6.57 -7.71
N THR A 111 -4.56 6.65 -6.40
CA THR A 111 -5.91 6.86 -5.84
C THR A 111 -6.44 8.25 -6.19
N GLY A 112 -5.57 9.25 -6.22
CA GLY A 112 -5.96 10.61 -6.57
C GLY A 112 -6.21 10.85 -8.05
N GLY A 113 -5.70 10.00 -8.92
CA GLY A 113 -5.85 10.13 -10.37
C GLY A 113 -5.19 11.37 -10.97
N TRP A 114 -4.29 11.99 -10.23
CA TRP A 114 -3.74 13.30 -10.59
C TRP A 114 -2.88 13.27 -11.86
N LEU A 115 -1.98 12.30 -11.96
CA LEU A 115 -1.08 12.19 -13.13
C LEU A 115 -1.65 11.32 -14.24
N SER A 116 -2.27 10.20 -13.86
CA SER A 116 -2.76 9.22 -14.84
C SER A 116 -4.15 9.54 -15.38
N GLY A 117 -4.89 10.40 -14.68
CA GLY A 117 -6.30 10.65 -14.99
C GLY A 117 -7.23 9.52 -14.57
N LYS A 118 -6.71 8.52 -13.86
CA LYS A 118 -7.49 7.35 -13.41
C LYS A 118 -7.23 7.12 -11.93
N SER A 119 -8.30 7.15 -11.14
CA SER A 119 -8.23 6.86 -9.72
C SER A 119 -8.44 5.38 -9.50
N THR A 120 -7.49 4.73 -8.84
CA THR A 120 -7.55 3.28 -8.61
C THR A 120 -7.16 2.91 -7.19
N VAL A 121 -7.68 1.78 -6.74
CA VAL A 121 -7.25 1.06 -5.55
C VAL A 121 -7.16 -0.42 -5.86
N ALA A 122 -6.52 -1.18 -5.01
CA ALA A 122 -6.49 -2.64 -5.11
C ALA A 122 -7.24 -3.26 -3.93
N LEU A 123 -8.01 -4.30 -4.20
CA LEU A 123 -8.63 -5.14 -3.17
C LEU A 123 -7.95 -6.50 -3.18
N LEU A 124 -7.47 -6.93 -2.01
CA LEU A 124 -6.84 -8.23 -1.83
C LEU A 124 -7.71 -9.11 -0.95
N ASP A 125 -7.97 -10.34 -1.41
CA ASP A 125 -8.57 -11.38 -0.59
C ASP A 125 -7.43 -12.27 -0.07
N PRO A 126 -7.12 -12.21 1.23
CA PRO A 126 -6.01 -13.00 1.79
C PRO A 126 -6.27 -14.51 1.80
N LYS A 127 -7.53 -14.93 1.78
CA LYS A 127 -7.87 -16.37 1.79
C LYS A 127 -7.52 -17.04 0.48
N THR A 128 -7.76 -16.37 -0.63
CA THR A 128 -7.50 -16.91 -1.97
C THR A 128 -6.18 -16.42 -2.57
N LEU A 129 -5.52 -15.47 -1.90
CA LEU A 129 -4.34 -14.77 -2.42
C LEU A 129 -4.62 -14.21 -3.81
N SER A 130 -5.76 -13.57 -3.97
CA SER A 130 -6.17 -12.93 -5.22
C SER A 130 -6.48 -11.47 -4.99
N ALA A 131 -6.23 -10.66 -6.01
CA ALA A 131 -6.47 -9.22 -5.93
C ALA A 131 -7.12 -8.72 -7.22
N LYS A 132 -7.72 -7.55 -7.13
CA LYS A 132 -8.28 -6.86 -8.30
C LYS A 132 -8.08 -5.37 -8.17
N ILE A 133 -7.89 -4.70 -9.29
CA ILE A 133 -7.84 -3.25 -9.37
C ILE A 133 -9.27 -2.74 -9.51
N ILE A 134 -9.61 -1.75 -8.67
CA ILE A 134 -10.91 -1.08 -8.70
C ILE A 134 -10.69 0.34 -9.20
N PHE A 135 -11.43 0.72 -10.23
CA PHE A 135 -11.43 2.10 -10.71
C PHE A 135 -12.46 2.89 -9.90
N LEU A 136 -12.03 4.00 -9.33
CA LEU A 136 -12.88 4.92 -8.59
C LEU A 136 -13.41 6.00 -9.55
N GLU A 137 -14.64 6.42 -9.33
CA GLU A 137 -15.25 7.49 -10.13
C GLU A 137 -15.02 8.87 -9.52
#